data_02bf0310ceb1f9b14f3e86c42b831904
#
_entry.id   02bf0310ceb1f9b14f3e86c42b831904
#
_cell.length_a   1.000
_cell.length_b   1.000
_cell.length_c   1.000
_cell.angle_alpha   90.00
_cell.angle_beta   90.00
_cell.angle_gamma   90.00
#
_symmetry.space_group_name_H-M   'P 1'
#
loop_
_entity.id
_entity.type
_entity.pdbx_description
1 polymer ?
#
loop_
_entity_poly.entity_id
_entity_poly.type
_entity_poly.pdbx_seq_one_letter_code
_entity_poly.pdbx_strand_id
1 'polypeptide(L)'
;MIPNPIRRVLFSIREHRVRALLMGGQACVLYGAAEFSRDTDLVILADAGNLTRLRRALAELQAELIAVPSFRIRHLRRGHAIHFRCLHPDLLRMRVDVMSRLRGVGPFAALWRHRTTITLPDGFSLEVLSLPDLVRAKKTQRDKDWPMLRRLVVAHYFHGRDRPTPAQVRFWLLELRSPELLIEVARRHRIACEGAARQRSLLQYAALGDPAALDAAIHEEETREREADRRYWQPLRAELERLRRLRVQDR
;
A
#
# COMPACT_ATOMS: atom_id res chain seq x y z
N MET A 1 4.32 3.84 17.80
CA MET A 1 4.14 5.32 17.91
C MET A 1 4.51 5.96 16.58
N ILE A 2 3.73 6.92 16.06
CA ILE A 2 4.08 7.66 14.84
C ILE A 2 5.12 8.72 15.20
N PRO A 3 6.29 8.79 14.54
CA PRO A 3 7.29 9.83 14.76
C PRO A 3 6.72 11.25 14.53
N ASN A 4 7.16 12.21 15.32
CA ASN A 4 6.67 13.60 15.25
C ASN A 4 6.71 14.22 13.85
N PRO A 5 7.75 14.06 13.02
CA PRO A 5 7.76 14.60 11.66
C PRO A 5 6.65 14.03 10.77
N ILE A 6 6.43 12.71 10.81
CA ILE A 6 5.36 12.06 10.04
C ILE A 6 3.99 12.57 10.51
N ARG A 7 3.81 12.68 11.81
CA ARG A 7 2.58 13.18 12.42
C ARG A 7 2.27 14.60 11.97
N ARG A 8 3.26 15.49 11.89
CA ARG A 8 3.10 16.87 11.41
C ARG A 8 2.66 16.90 9.95
N VAL A 9 3.24 16.04 9.09
CA VAL A 9 2.78 15.91 7.70
C VAL A 9 1.31 15.51 7.65
N LEU A 10 0.95 14.45 8.39
CA LEU A 10 -0.43 13.93 8.40
C LEU A 10 -1.42 14.94 8.99
N PHE A 11 -1.00 15.73 9.99
CA PHE A 11 -1.78 16.83 10.54
C PHE A 11 -2.07 17.90 9.50
N SER A 12 -1.05 18.39 8.78
CA SER A 12 -1.24 19.39 7.71
C SER A 12 -2.16 18.85 6.59
N ILE A 13 -2.00 17.59 6.18
CA ILE A 13 -2.89 16.93 5.20
C ILE A 13 -4.35 16.98 5.67
N ARG A 14 -4.62 16.70 6.95
CA ARG A 14 -5.96 16.72 7.53
C ARG A 14 -6.53 18.15 7.64
N GLU A 15 -5.76 19.09 8.18
CA GLU A 15 -6.19 20.49 8.37
C GLU A 15 -6.58 21.14 7.03
N HIS A 16 -5.83 20.84 5.98
CA HIS A 16 -6.17 21.28 4.63
C HIS A 16 -7.27 20.44 3.96
N ARG A 17 -7.88 19.48 4.68
CA ARG A 17 -8.97 18.64 4.18
C ARG A 17 -8.61 17.92 2.88
N VAL A 18 -7.36 17.48 2.75
CA VAL A 18 -6.92 16.71 1.60
C VAL A 18 -7.53 15.31 1.66
N ARG A 19 -8.20 14.89 0.60
CA ARG A 19 -8.66 13.50 0.47
C ARG A 19 -7.45 12.63 0.11
N ALA A 20 -6.88 12.02 1.13
CA ALA A 20 -5.71 11.16 1.06
C ALA A 20 -5.88 9.96 1.99
N LEU A 21 -5.31 8.82 1.61
CA LEU A 21 -5.17 7.65 2.48
C LEU A 21 -3.68 7.39 2.70
N LEU A 22 -3.29 7.22 3.95
CA LEU A 22 -1.95 6.78 4.30
C LEU A 22 -1.74 5.35 3.79
N MET A 23 -0.61 5.13 3.14
CA MET A 23 -0.21 3.83 2.61
C MET A 23 1.27 3.55 2.89
N GLY A 24 1.87 2.61 2.19
CA GLY A 24 3.32 2.38 2.24
C GLY A 24 3.80 1.81 3.58
N GLY A 25 5.03 2.19 3.94
CA GLY A 25 5.69 1.68 5.14
C GLY A 25 5.00 2.09 6.43
N GLN A 26 4.55 3.35 6.52
CA GLN A 26 3.90 3.85 7.73
C GLN A 26 2.54 3.19 7.99
N ALA A 27 1.76 2.86 6.95
CA ALA A 27 0.55 2.06 7.11
C ALA A 27 0.87 0.66 7.64
N CYS A 28 1.99 0.05 7.18
CA CYS A 28 2.42 -1.25 7.71
C CYS A 28 2.80 -1.18 9.20
N VAL A 29 3.41 -0.07 9.66
CA VAL A 29 3.66 0.17 11.09
C VAL A 29 2.35 0.20 11.88
N LEU A 30 1.35 0.92 11.39
CA LEU A 30 0.05 1.02 12.06
C LEU A 30 -0.71 -0.31 12.12
N TYR A 31 -0.52 -1.18 11.13
CA TYR A 31 -1.06 -2.55 11.14
C TYR A 31 -0.18 -3.57 11.86
N GLY A 32 0.89 -3.14 12.54
CA GLY A 32 1.76 -4.01 13.34
C GLY A 32 2.70 -4.91 12.55
N ALA A 33 2.94 -4.61 11.26
CA ALA A 33 3.81 -5.44 10.41
C ALA A 33 5.23 -4.88 10.23
N ALA A 34 5.49 -3.68 10.71
CA ALA A 34 6.80 -3.04 10.66
C ALA A 34 7.01 -2.19 11.91
N GLU A 35 8.27 -2.02 12.30
CA GLU A 35 8.63 -1.23 13.48
C GLU A 35 8.84 0.25 13.13
N PHE A 36 9.26 0.53 11.90
CA PHE A 36 9.68 1.86 11.50
C PHE A 36 9.45 2.14 10.00
N SER A 37 9.10 3.40 9.68
CA SER A 37 9.09 3.96 8.32
C SER A 37 9.62 5.39 8.34
N ARG A 38 10.38 5.77 7.30
CA ARG A 38 11.00 7.10 7.17
C ARG A 38 10.19 8.05 6.30
N ASP A 39 9.37 7.52 5.41
CA ASP A 39 8.67 8.27 4.38
C ASP A 39 7.17 8.29 4.68
N THR A 40 6.47 9.30 4.19
CA THR A 40 5.01 9.38 4.20
C THR A 40 4.49 9.14 2.80
N ASP A 41 3.87 7.98 2.58
CA ASP A 41 3.28 7.59 1.30
C ASP A 41 1.77 7.83 1.33
N LEU A 42 1.23 8.55 0.35
CA LEU A 42 -0.18 8.89 0.26
C LEU A 42 -0.77 8.49 -1.09
N VAL A 43 -1.93 7.81 -1.07
CA VAL A 43 -2.79 7.74 -2.25
C VAL A 43 -3.88 8.79 -2.13
N ILE A 44 -4.08 9.60 -3.18
CA ILE A 44 -4.95 10.78 -3.15
C ILE A 44 -6.02 10.74 -4.25
N LEU A 45 -7.11 11.46 -4.01
CA LEU A 45 -8.08 11.80 -5.06
C LEU A 45 -7.44 12.78 -6.05
N ALA A 46 -7.35 12.38 -7.33
CA ALA A 46 -6.76 13.21 -8.39
C ALA A 46 -7.82 14.09 -9.07
N ASP A 47 -8.34 15.08 -8.35
CA ASP A 47 -9.16 16.17 -8.88
C ASP A 47 -8.52 17.55 -8.60
N ALA A 48 -8.99 18.58 -9.30
CA ALA A 48 -8.42 19.92 -9.21
C ALA A 48 -8.55 20.53 -7.80
N GLY A 49 -9.70 20.36 -7.17
CA GLY A 49 -9.95 20.87 -5.82
C GLY A 49 -9.05 20.22 -4.77
N ASN A 50 -8.89 18.90 -4.84
CA ASN A 50 -8.00 18.17 -3.93
C ASN A 50 -6.52 18.51 -4.14
N LEU A 51 -6.09 18.68 -5.39
CA LEU A 51 -4.72 19.13 -5.68
C LEU A 51 -4.46 20.53 -5.15
N THR A 52 -5.43 21.43 -5.21
CA THR A 52 -5.31 22.79 -4.62
C THR A 52 -5.14 22.72 -3.10
N ARG A 53 -5.92 21.88 -2.42
CA ARG A 53 -5.78 21.63 -0.98
C ARG A 53 -4.41 21.04 -0.65
N LEU A 54 -3.97 20.02 -1.41
CA LEU A 54 -2.67 19.41 -1.21
C LEU A 54 -1.52 20.42 -1.44
N ARG A 55 -1.61 21.32 -2.44
CA ARG A 55 -0.59 22.37 -2.62
C ARG A 55 -0.47 23.27 -1.41
N ARG A 56 -1.59 23.64 -0.76
CA ARG A 56 -1.57 24.46 0.48
C ARG A 56 -0.88 23.71 1.62
N ALA A 57 -1.23 22.42 1.83
CA ALA A 57 -0.56 21.58 2.82
C ALA A 57 0.95 21.45 2.57
N LEU A 58 1.35 21.22 1.32
CA LEU A 58 2.76 21.11 0.94
C LEU A 58 3.51 22.44 1.11
N ALA A 59 2.86 23.59 0.86
CA ALA A 59 3.46 24.92 1.09
C ALA A 59 3.71 25.17 2.58
N GLU A 60 2.76 24.83 3.46
CA GLU A 60 2.95 24.90 4.91
C GLU A 60 4.13 24.04 5.39
N LEU A 61 4.31 22.87 4.79
CA LEU A 61 5.42 21.95 5.08
C LEU A 61 6.74 22.37 4.40
N GLN A 62 6.75 23.48 3.67
CA GLN A 62 7.87 23.93 2.83
C GLN A 62 8.38 22.78 1.93
N ALA A 63 7.45 22.06 1.33
CA ALA A 63 7.77 20.85 0.56
C ALA A 63 8.12 21.21 -0.89
N GLU A 64 9.30 20.78 -1.32
CA GLU A 64 9.80 20.96 -2.67
C GLU A 64 9.71 19.66 -3.49
N LEU A 65 9.46 19.81 -4.79
CA LEU A 65 9.46 18.70 -5.73
C LEU A 65 10.90 18.23 -6.01
N ILE A 66 11.22 16.99 -5.68
CA ILE A 66 12.60 16.47 -5.78
C ILE A 66 12.89 15.68 -7.07
N ALA A 67 11.88 15.30 -7.83
CA ALA A 67 12.07 14.49 -9.03
C ALA A 67 10.99 14.78 -10.09
N VAL A 68 11.24 14.34 -11.32
CA VAL A 68 10.18 14.24 -12.34
C VAL A 68 9.20 13.11 -11.99
N PRO A 69 7.94 13.23 -12.43
CA PRO A 69 7.35 14.32 -13.21
C PRO A 69 6.93 15.49 -12.33
N SER A 70 6.59 16.61 -12.96
CA SER A 70 6.04 17.78 -12.28
C SER A 70 4.68 17.46 -11.61
N PHE A 71 4.35 18.22 -10.55
CA PHE A 71 3.10 18.04 -9.82
C PHE A 71 1.89 18.54 -10.64
N ARG A 72 1.43 17.69 -11.55
CA ARG A 72 0.26 17.95 -12.41
C ARG A 72 -0.70 16.77 -12.36
N ILE A 73 -2.00 17.06 -12.42
CA ILE A 73 -3.07 16.06 -12.37
C ILE A 73 -2.93 14.97 -13.43
N ARG A 74 -2.43 15.33 -14.63
CA ARG A 74 -2.23 14.38 -15.74
C ARG A 74 -1.24 13.27 -15.37
N HIS A 75 -0.16 13.59 -14.65
CA HIS A 75 0.85 12.61 -14.25
C HIS A 75 0.32 11.67 -13.17
N LEU A 76 -0.42 12.21 -12.19
CA LEU A 76 -1.10 11.40 -11.17
C LEU A 76 -2.11 10.45 -11.81
N ARG A 77 -2.95 10.95 -12.73
CA ARG A 77 -3.95 10.11 -13.42
C ARG A 77 -3.36 9.01 -14.29
N ARG A 78 -2.14 9.20 -14.78
CA ARG A 78 -1.36 8.14 -15.48
C ARG A 78 -0.81 7.10 -14.52
N GLY A 79 -0.68 7.41 -13.22
CA GLY A 79 -0.16 6.49 -12.21
C GLY A 79 1.26 6.81 -11.73
N HIS A 80 1.82 7.96 -12.16
CA HIS A 80 3.11 8.39 -11.64
C HIS A 80 3.05 8.73 -10.16
N ALA A 81 4.09 8.34 -9.42
CA ALA A 81 4.37 8.88 -8.10
C ALA A 81 5.02 10.28 -8.23
N ILE A 82 4.60 11.20 -7.40
CA ILE A 82 5.18 12.53 -7.27
C ILE A 82 5.89 12.61 -5.91
N HIS A 83 7.14 13.03 -5.92
CA HIS A 83 8.02 12.98 -4.75
C HIS A 83 8.35 14.38 -4.26
N PHE A 84 8.09 14.62 -2.98
CA PHE A 84 8.40 15.89 -2.31
C PHE A 84 9.38 15.64 -1.16
N ARG A 85 10.12 16.70 -0.81
CA ARG A 85 10.95 16.78 0.38
C ARG A 85 10.55 18.01 1.17
N CYS A 86 10.17 17.81 2.42
CA CYS A 86 9.84 18.89 3.33
C CYS A 86 11.12 19.55 3.84
N LEU A 87 11.22 20.85 3.72
CA LEU A 87 12.38 21.63 4.17
C LEU A 87 12.13 22.33 5.52
N HIS A 88 10.90 22.31 6.01
CA HIS A 88 10.60 22.85 7.35
C HIS A 88 11.53 22.21 8.39
N PRO A 89 12.17 22.98 9.29
CA PRO A 89 13.18 22.50 10.22
C PRO A 89 12.75 21.27 11.06
N ASP A 90 11.50 21.27 11.53
CA ASP A 90 10.96 20.19 12.37
C ASP A 90 10.69 18.87 11.60
N LEU A 91 10.84 18.85 10.29
CA LEU A 91 10.49 17.72 9.45
C LEU A 91 11.69 16.86 9.05
N LEU A 92 12.91 17.22 9.49
CA LEU A 92 14.14 16.45 9.25
C LEU A 92 14.31 16.01 7.78
N ARG A 93 13.93 16.89 6.83
CA ARG A 93 13.93 16.61 5.38
C ARG A 93 13.02 15.41 4.99
N MET A 94 11.92 15.21 5.70
CA MET A 94 10.94 14.15 5.44
C MET A 94 10.54 14.10 3.98
N ARG A 95 10.46 12.88 3.45
CA ARG A 95 9.94 12.64 2.11
C ARG A 95 8.44 12.37 2.18
N VAL A 96 7.71 12.98 1.25
CA VAL A 96 6.29 12.75 1.02
C VAL A 96 6.10 12.28 -0.41
N ASP A 97 5.57 11.09 -0.57
CA ASP A 97 5.29 10.47 -1.86
C ASP A 97 3.77 10.42 -2.10
N VAL A 98 3.36 10.92 -3.26
CA VAL A 98 1.94 11.06 -3.59
C VAL A 98 1.63 10.31 -4.87
N MET A 99 0.62 9.45 -4.82
CA MET A 99 0.10 8.69 -5.96
C MET A 99 -1.43 8.83 -6.05
N SER A 100 -2.03 8.48 -7.18
CA SER A 100 -3.50 8.39 -7.31
C SER A 100 -3.97 7.05 -7.85
N ARG A 101 -3.05 6.23 -8.32
CA ARG A 101 -3.30 4.88 -8.81
C ARG A 101 -2.27 3.92 -8.26
N LEU A 102 -2.72 2.76 -7.83
CA LEU A 102 -1.89 1.67 -7.35
C LEU A 102 -2.22 0.41 -8.14
N ARG A 103 -1.23 -0.42 -8.43
CA ARG A 103 -1.46 -1.70 -9.09
C ARG A 103 -2.27 -2.64 -8.18
N GLY A 104 -3.18 -3.41 -8.76
CA GLY A 104 -3.93 -4.46 -8.05
C GLY A 104 -5.08 -3.99 -7.17
N VAL A 105 -5.36 -2.68 -7.12
CA VAL A 105 -6.48 -2.10 -6.36
C VAL A 105 -7.36 -1.22 -7.22
N GLY A 106 -8.57 -0.97 -6.73
CA GLY A 106 -9.57 -0.15 -7.41
C GLY A 106 -9.26 1.35 -7.42
N PRO A 107 -10.14 2.16 -8.05
CA PRO A 107 -10.01 3.60 -8.07
C PRO A 107 -10.16 4.20 -6.66
N PHE A 108 -9.65 5.43 -6.46
CA PHE A 108 -9.66 6.11 -5.16
C PHE A 108 -11.03 6.10 -4.46
N ALA A 109 -12.13 6.24 -5.21
CA ALA A 109 -13.48 6.23 -4.62
C ALA A 109 -13.82 4.88 -3.94
N ALA A 110 -13.34 3.76 -4.49
CA ALA A 110 -13.48 2.45 -3.87
C ALA A 110 -12.58 2.32 -2.64
N LEU A 111 -11.30 2.73 -2.75
CA LEU A 111 -10.36 2.75 -1.62
C LEU A 111 -10.89 3.60 -0.47
N TRP A 112 -11.48 4.76 -0.78
CA TRP A 112 -12.06 5.67 0.22
C TRP A 112 -13.24 5.03 0.97
N ARG A 113 -14.07 4.25 0.30
CA ARG A 113 -15.19 3.51 0.94
C ARG A 113 -14.71 2.40 1.86
N HIS A 114 -13.63 1.72 1.49
CA HIS A 114 -13.07 0.59 2.25
C HIS A 114 -12.02 1.01 3.27
N ARG A 115 -11.68 2.30 3.36
CA ARG A 115 -10.62 2.80 4.22
C ARG A 115 -10.80 2.41 5.69
N THR A 116 -9.71 2.36 6.40
CA THR A 116 -9.69 2.19 7.84
C THR A 116 -9.36 3.53 8.49
N THR A 117 -10.22 3.99 9.41
CA THR A 117 -9.90 5.14 10.26
C THR A 117 -9.21 4.62 11.52
N ILE A 118 -7.97 5.04 11.75
CA ILE A 118 -7.19 4.68 12.94
C ILE A 118 -7.11 5.92 13.83
N THR A 119 -7.62 5.80 15.07
CA THR A 119 -7.50 6.86 16.07
C THR A 119 -6.34 6.53 17.01
N LEU A 120 -5.40 7.46 17.13
CA LEU A 120 -4.26 7.36 18.05
C LEU A 120 -4.69 7.65 19.49
N PRO A 121 -3.90 7.26 20.51
CA PRO A 121 -4.24 7.47 21.92
C PRO A 121 -4.52 8.92 22.31
N ASP A 122 -3.99 9.88 21.58
CA ASP A 122 -4.19 11.33 21.78
C ASP A 122 -5.39 11.91 20.99
N GLY A 123 -6.25 11.03 20.42
CA GLY A 123 -7.43 11.42 19.67
C GLY A 123 -7.19 11.82 18.20
N PHE A 124 -5.95 11.82 17.73
CA PHE A 124 -5.66 12.11 16.31
C PHE A 124 -6.09 10.95 15.43
N SER A 125 -7.02 11.21 14.52
CA SER A 125 -7.53 10.19 13.58
C SER A 125 -6.89 10.31 12.20
N LEU A 126 -6.58 9.17 11.61
CA LEU A 126 -5.93 9.01 10.31
C LEU A 126 -6.78 8.14 9.40
N GLU A 127 -6.88 8.55 8.14
CA GLU A 127 -7.46 7.73 7.09
C GLU A 127 -6.36 6.89 6.42
N VAL A 128 -6.46 5.58 6.54
CA VAL A 128 -5.45 4.62 6.10
C VAL A 128 -6.05 3.72 5.03
N LEU A 129 -5.24 3.31 4.07
CA LEU A 129 -5.63 2.29 3.10
C LEU A 129 -6.01 1.01 3.86
N SER A 130 -7.15 0.39 3.51
CA SER A 130 -7.58 -0.84 4.16
C SER A 130 -6.49 -1.91 4.10
N LEU A 131 -6.43 -2.79 5.09
CA LEU A 131 -5.43 -3.85 5.10
C LEU A 131 -5.46 -4.72 3.83
N PRO A 132 -6.63 -5.17 3.32
CA PRO A 132 -6.68 -5.92 2.07
C PRO A 132 -6.14 -5.14 0.86
N ASP A 133 -6.45 -3.84 0.75
CA ASP A 133 -5.96 -3.02 -0.35
C ASP A 133 -4.45 -2.72 -0.20
N LEU A 134 -3.97 -2.54 1.03
CA LEU A 134 -2.53 -2.37 1.30
C LEU A 134 -1.74 -3.62 0.92
N VAL A 135 -2.23 -4.82 1.26
CA VAL A 135 -1.61 -6.10 0.90
C VAL A 135 -1.54 -6.25 -0.62
N ARG A 136 -2.63 -5.95 -1.34
CA ARG A 136 -2.63 -5.99 -2.81
C ARG A 136 -1.65 -5.00 -3.42
N ALA A 137 -1.63 -3.76 -2.94
CA ALA A 137 -0.72 -2.72 -3.40
C ALA A 137 0.76 -3.03 -3.10
N LYS A 138 1.03 -3.90 -2.12
CA LYS A 138 2.36 -4.38 -1.73
C LYS A 138 2.88 -5.56 -2.55
N LYS A 139 2.09 -6.14 -3.43
CA LYS A 139 2.54 -7.20 -4.37
C LYS A 139 3.40 -6.58 -5.48
N THR A 140 4.59 -6.14 -5.15
CA THR A 140 5.50 -5.43 -6.06
C THR A 140 6.68 -6.31 -6.51
N GLN A 141 7.46 -5.82 -7.47
CA GLN A 141 8.70 -6.46 -7.89
C GLN A 141 9.85 -6.34 -6.87
N ARG A 142 9.67 -5.53 -5.79
CA ARG A 142 10.73 -5.24 -4.80
C ARG A 142 10.78 -6.33 -3.73
N ASP A 143 11.96 -6.88 -3.50
CA ASP A 143 12.16 -7.98 -2.53
C ASP A 143 11.73 -7.60 -1.11
N LYS A 144 12.01 -6.37 -0.69
CA LYS A 144 11.68 -5.87 0.65
C LYS A 144 10.18 -5.79 0.96
N ASP A 145 9.30 -5.78 -0.05
CA ASP A 145 7.85 -5.68 0.18
C ASP A 145 7.23 -7.04 0.58
N TRP A 146 7.81 -8.16 0.16
CA TRP A 146 7.25 -9.49 0.38
C TRP A 146 7.31 -9.98 1.84
N PRO A 147 8.43 -9.82 2.57
CA PRO A 147 8.44 -10.12 4.01
C PRO A 147 7.43 -9.27 4.79
N MET A 148 7.26 -8.00 4.42
CA MET A 148 6.31 -7.09 5.05
C MET A 148 4.86 -7.50 4.76
N LEU A 149 4.56 -7.89 3.50
CA LEU A 149 3.26 -8.43 3.11
C LEU A 149 2.90 -9.68 3.92
N ARG A 150 3.84 -10.63 4.04
CA ARG A 150 3.65 -11.83 4.87
C ARG A 150 3.32 -11.47 6.31
N ARG A 151 4.10 -10.56 6.94
CA ARG A 151 3.85 -10.10 8.31
C ARG A 151 2.47 -9.45 8.48
N LEU A 152 2.03 -8.61 7.52
CA LEU A 152 0.70 -7.99 7.56
C LEU A 152 -0.41 -9.03 7.66
N VAL A 153 -0.38 -10.05 6.79
CA VAL A 153 -1.43 -11.07 6.74
C VAL A 153 -1.36 -12.00 7.95
N VAL A 154 -0.16 -12.38 8.38
CA VAL A 154 0.06 -13.22 9.57
C VAL A 154 -0.39 -12.51 10.85
N ALA A 155 -0.04 -11.24 11.03
CA ALA A 155 -0.49 -10.45 12.17
C ALA A 155 -2.02 -10.35 12.23
N HIS A 156 -2.65 -10.07 11.08
CA HIS A 156 -4.11 -10.02 10.98
C HIS A 156 -4.76 -11.39 11.27
N TYR A 157 -4.13 -12.50 10.85
CA TYR A 157 -4.60 -13.84 11.17
C TYR A 157 -4.59 -14.08 12.68
N PHE A 158 -3.45 -13.86 13.35
CA PHE A 158 -3.34 -14.11 14.79
C PHE A 158 -4.27 -13.20 15.62
N HIS A 159 -4.53 -11.98 15.15
CA HIS A 159 -5.46 -11.08 15.83
C HIS A 159 -6.93 -11.53 15.73
N GLY A 160 -7.32 -12.17 14.63
CA GLY A 160 -8.72 -12.47 14.34
C GLY A 160 -9.12 -13.95 14.36
N ARG A 161 -8.17 -14.90 14.53
CA ARG A 161 -8.39 -16.33 14.31
C ARG A 161 -9.38 -17.02 15.23
N ASP A 162 -9.65 -16.46 16.43
CA ASP A 162 -10.51 -17.11 17.43
C ASP A 162 -12.00 -16.95 17.09
N ARG A 163 -12.38 -15.82 16.48
CA ARG A 163 -13.77 -15.54 16.04
C ARG A 163 -13.78 -14.82 14.68
N PRO A 164 -13.35 -15.49 13.61
CA PRO A 164 -13.21 -14.84 12.32
C PRO A 164 -14.57 -14.59 11.66
N THR A 165 -14.67 -13.44 11.00
CA THR A 165 -15.76 -13.18 10.06
C THR A 165 -15.51 -13.91 8.74
N PRO A 166 -16.57 -14.20 7.94
CA PRO A 166 -16.39 -14.79 6.61
C PRO A 166 -15.44 -13.99 5.69
N ALA A 167 -15.45 -12.67 5.81
CA ALA A 167 -14.56 -11.80 5.05
C ALA A 167 -13.09 -11.96 5.45
N GLN A 168 -12.80 -12.14 6.75
CA GLN A 168 -11.44 -12.41 7.24
C GLN A 168 -10.94 -13.78 6.77
N VAL A 169 -11.78 -14.82 6.88
CA VAL A 169 -11.43 -16.17 6.39
C VAL A 169 -11.10 -16.12 4.90
N ARG A 170 -11.95 -15.46 4.09
CA ARG A 170 -11.70 -15.30 2.67
C ARG A 170 -10.40 -14.54 2.40
N PHE A 171 -10.12 -13.47 3.15
CA PHE A 171 -8.89 -12.70 3.04
C PHE A 171 -7.66 -13.57 3.34
N TRP A 172 -7.67 -14.39 4.39
CA TRP A 172 -6.57 -15.28 4.74
C TRP A 172 -6.35 -16.35 3.67
N LEU A 173 -7.40 -16.99 3.17
CA LEU A 173 -7.30 -17.96 2.09
C LEU A 173 -6.66 -17.34 0.82
N LEU A 174 -6.98 -16.09 0.51
CA LEU A 174 -6.47 -15.43 -0.68
C LEU A 174 -5.06 -14.83 -0.50
N GLU A 175 -4.63 -14.53 0.75
CA GLU A 175 -3.43 -13.71 0.96
C GLU A 175 -2.37 -14.33 1.88
N LEU A 176 -2.67 -15.35 2.68
CA LEU A 176 -1.65 -16.05 3.47
C LEU A 176 -0.58 -16.69 2.57
N ARG A 177 0.68 -16.56 3.02
CA ARG A 177 1.88 -17.10 2.35
C ARG A 177 2.77 -17.88 3.32
N SER A 178 2.19 -18.41 4.39
CA SER A 178 2.76 -19.40 5.27
C SER A 178 2.02 -20.71 5.00
N PRO A 179 2.69 -21.75 4.49
CA PRO A 179 2.05 -23.02 4.17
C PRO A 179 1.27 -23.60 5.35
N GLU A 180 1.85 -23.58 6.55
CA GLU A 180 1.26 -24.15 7.76
C GLU A 180 -0.05 -23.44 8.13
N LEU A 181 -0.03 -22.11 8.14
CA LEU A 181 -1.22 -21.31 8.47
C LEU A 181 -2.29 -21.44 7.39
N LEU A 182 -1.89 -21.50 6.11
CA LEU A 182 -2.84 -21.67 5.02
C LEU A 182 -3.51 -23.03 5.05
N ILE A 183 -2.78 -24.11 5.38
CA ILE A 183 -3.32 -25.46 5.61
C ILE A 183 -4.27 -25.43 6.83
N GLU A 184 -3.90 -24.77 7.91
CA GLU A 184 -4.75 -24.63 9.09
C GLU A 184 -6.09 -23.96 8.74
N VAL A 185 -6.05 -22.81 8.04
CA VAL A 185 -7.27 -22.09 7.61
C VAL A 185 -8.11 -22.95 6.65
N ALA A 186 -7.48 -23.64 5.68
CA ALA A 186 -8.17 -24.49 4.73
C ALA A 186 -8.91 -25.64 5.43
N ARG A 187 -8.28 -26.29 6.42
CA ARG A 187 -8.89 -27.38 7.19
C ARG A 187 -10.06 -26.90 8.07
N ARG A 188 -9.92 -25.75 8.73
CA ARG A 188 -10.98 -25.17 9.58
C ARG A 188 -12.17 -24.65 8.79
N HIS A 189 -11.95 -24.21 7.55
CA HIS A 189 -12.95 -23.51 6.73
C HIS A 189 -13.06 -24.13 5.33
N ARG A 190 -13.34 -25.45 5.26
CA ARG A 190 -13.34 -26.24 4.01
C ARG A 190 -14.20 -25.65 2.91
N ILE A 191 -15.45 -25.32 3.20
CA ILE A 191 -16.40 -24.73 2.22
C ILE A 191 -15.87 -23.40 1.67
N ALA A 192 -15.33 -22.55 2.54
CA ALA A 192 -14.74 -21.27 2.13
C ALA A 192 -13.47 -21.49 1.28
N CYS A 193 -12.67 -22.52 1.59
CA CYS A 193 -11.48 -22.88 0.85
C CYS A 193 -11.84 -23.36 -0.57
N GLU A 194 -12.83 -24.24 -0.72
CA GLU A 194 -13.34 -24.71 -2.02
C GLU A 194 -13.84 -23.54 -2.89
N GLY A 195 -14.61 -22.62 -2.28
CA GLY A 195 -15.05 -21.41 -2.96
C GLY A 195 -13.91 -20.49 -3.40
N ALA A 196 -12.87 -20.35 -2.57
CA ALA A 196 -11.71 -19.52 -2.86
C ALA A 196 -10.72 -20.18 -3.85
N ALA A 197 -10.69 -21.51 -3.95
CA ALA A 197 -9.81 -22.27 -4.85
C ALA A 197 -10.02 -21.91 -6.34
N ARG A 198 -11.24 -21.50 -6.73
CA ARG A 198 -11.53 -21.00 -8.07
C ARG A 198 -10.74 -19.72 -8.41
N GLN A 199 -10.40 -18.92 -7.41
CA GLN A 199 -9.65 -17.68 -7.56
C GLN A 199 -8.16 -17.87 -7.30
N ARG A 200 -7.79 -18.81 -6.41
CA ARG A 200 -6.40 -19.11 -6.02
C ARG A 200 -6.17 -20.62 -6.04
N SER A 201 -5.76 -21.14 -7.18
CA SER A 201 -5.65 -22.58 -7.45
C SER A 201 -4.73 -23.34 -6.49
N LEU A 202 -3.69 -22.67 -5.93
CA LEU A 202 -2.79 -23.31 -4.96
C LEU A 202 -3.49 -23.79 -3.66
N LEU A 203 -4.73 -23.33 -3.40
CA LEU A 203 -5.52 -23.81 -2.26
C LEU A 203 -5.87 -25.30 -2.33
N GLN A 204 -5.77 -25.93 -3.51
CA GLN A 204 -5.87 -27.40 -3.64
C GLN A 204 -4.79 -28.11 -2.81
N TYR A 205 -3.54 -27.62 -2.82
CA TYR A 205 -2.46 -28.18 -2.00
C TYR A 205 -2.68 -27.92 -0.50
N ALA A 206 -3.25 -26.76 -0.15
CA ALA A 206 -3.64 -26.48 1.24
C ALA A 206 -4.75 -27.44 1.72
N ALA A 207 -5.73 -27.74 0.88
CA ALA A 207 -6.82 -28.67 1.19
C ALA A 207 -6.30 -30.12 1.37
N LEU A 208 -5.31 -30.51 0.57
CA LEU A 208 -4.62 -31.82 0.69
C LEU A 208 -3.69 -31.88 1.89
N GLY A 209 -3.27 -30.73 2.44
CA GLY A 209 -2.33 -30.66 3.54
C GLY A 209 -0.89 -30.97 3.14
N ASP A 210 -0.51 -30.67 1.89
CA ASP A 210 0.84 -30.85 1.34
C ASP A 210 1.63 -29.52 1.46
N PRO A 211 2.49 -29.34 2.48
CA PRO A 211 3.22 -28.11 2.70
C PRO A 211 4.30 -27.88 1.65
N ALA A 212 4.92 -28.92 1.09
CA ALA A 212 6.00 -28.77 0.12
C ALA A 212 5.47 -28.32 -1.24
N ALA A 213 4.41 -28.93 -1.75
CA ALA A 213 3.75 -28.50 -2.98
C ALA A 213 3.15 -27.08 -2.82
N LEU A 214 2.61 -26.77 -1.64
CA LEU A 214 2.06 -25.46 -1.34
C LEU A 214 3.13 -24.37 -1.32
N ASP A 215 4.29 -24.62 -0.71
CA ASP A 215 5.41 -23.66 -0.68
C ASP A 215 5.93 -23.36 -2.09
N ALA A 216 6.12 -24.40 -2.91
CA ALA A 216 6.51 -24.25 -4.30
C ALA A 216 5.48 -23.40 -5.09
N ALA A 217 4.18 -23.67 -4.92
CA ALA A 217 3.13 -22.93 -5.60
C ALA A 217 3.01 -21.47 -5.13
N ILE A 218 3.27 -21.19 -3.84
CA ILE A 218 3.36 -19.82 -3.29
C ILE A 218 4.54 -19.07 -3.93
N HIS A 219 5.70 -19.72 -4.08
CA HIS A 219 6.86 -19.11 -4.72
C HIS A 219 6.60 -18.76 -6.20
N GLU A 220 5.95 -19.65 -6.93
CA GLU A 220 5.52 -19.37 -8.30
C GLU A 220 4.52 -18.22 -8.38
N GLU A 221 3.55 -18.15 -7.44
CA GLU A 221 2.59 -17.04 -7.36
C GLU A 221 3.33 -15.70 -7.12
N GLU A 222 4.31 -15.65 -6.21
CA GLU A 222 5.14 -14.46 -5.97
C GLU A 222 5.91 -14.06 -7.23
N THR A 223 6.50 -14.99 -7.93
CA THR A 223 7.25 -14.74 -9.17
C THR A 223 6.35 -14.11 -10.24
N ARG A 224 5.16 -14.69 -10.48
CA ARG A 224 4.17 -14.15 -11.41
C ARG A 224 3.71 -12.73 -11.05
N GLU A 225 3.48 -12.47 -9.76
CA GLU A 225 3.09 -11.14 -9.28
C GLU A 225 4.20 -10.10 -9.49
N ARG A 226 5.46 -10.46 -9.23
CA ARG A 226 6.63 -9.60 -9.49
C ARG A 226 6.77 -9.25 -10.96
N GLU A 227 6.58 -10.21 -11.85
CA GLU A 227 6.60 -9.99 -13.29
C GLU A 227 5.44 -9.10 -13.76
N ALA A 228 4.24 -9.33 -13.24
CA ALA A 228 3.09 -8.49 -13.53
C ALA A 228 3.31 -7.04 -13.07
N ASP A 229 3.98 -6.82 -11.92
CA ASP A 229 4.34 -5.50 -11.43
C ASP A 229 5.42 -4.83 -12.32
N ARG A 230 6.43 -5.57 -12.76
CA ARG A 230 7.44 -5.04 -13.72
C ARG A 230 6.79 -4.57 -15.02
N ARG A 231 5.89 -5.38 -15.59
CA ARG A 231 5.14 -5.03 -16.82
C ARG A 231 4.26 -3.80 -16.62
N TYR A 232 3.57 -3.71 -15.49
CA TYR A 232 2.75 -2.54 -15.16
C TYR A 232 3.57 -1.24 -15.12
N TRP A 233 4.75 -1.27 -14.49
CA TRP A 233 5.60 -0.08 -14.32
C TRP A 233 6.46 0.26 -15.54
N GLN A 234 6.69 -0.67 -16.47
CA GLN A 234 7.56 -0.48 -17.62
C GLN A 234 7.24 0.78 -18.44
N PRO A 235 5.99 1.04 -18.90
CA PRO A 235 5.66 2.23 -19.67
C PRO A 235 5.84 3.52 -18.87
N LEU A 236 5.54 3.50 -17.58
CA LEU A 236 5.72 4.66 -16.72
C LEU A 236 7.19 4.99 -16.48
N ARG A 237 8.05 3.98 -16.37
CA ARG A 237 9.51 4.16 -16.28
C ARG A 237 10.07 4.78 -17.57
N ALA A 238 9.68 4.28 -18.72
CA ALA A 238 10.10 4.83 -20.01
C ALA A 238 9.69 6.31 -20.15
N GLU A 239 8.47 6.68 -19.71
CA GLU A 239 8.03 8.07 -19.68
C GLU A 239 8.87 8.91 -18.72
N LEU A 240 9.18 8.41 -17.51
CA LEU A 240 10.04 9.12 -16.55
C LEU A 240 11.44 9.38 -17.10
N GLU A 241 12.03 8.40 -17.77
CA GLU A 241 13.35 8.57 -18.42
C GLU A 241 13.32 9.66 -19.49
N ARG A 242 12.29 9.67 -20.34
CA ARG A 242 12.08 10.75 -21.32
C ARG A 242 11.96 12.11 -20.64
N LEU A 243 11.16 12.24 -19.59
CA LEU A 243 10.99 13.49 -18.86
C LEU A 243 12.27 13.96 -18.16
N ARG A 244 13.13 13.04 -17.71
CA ARG A 244 14.45 13.37 -17.15
C ARG A 244 15.37 13.96 -18.20
N ARG A 245 15.43 13.36 -19.41
CA ARG A 245 16.26 13.86 -20.53
C ARG A 245 15.84 15.27 -20.95
N LEU A 246 14.53 15.54 -21.08
CA LEU A 246 14.02 16.86 -21.40
C LEU A 246 14.41 17.90 -20.35
N ARG A 247 14.30 17.57 -19.05
CA ARG A 247 14.68 18.49 -17.96
C ARG A 247 16.17 18.83 -17.94
N VAL A 248 17.03 17.95 -18.44
CA VAL A 248 18.48 18.22 -18.54
C VAL A 248 18.80 19.14 -19.73
N GLN A 249 18.04 19.05 -20.83
CA GLN A 249 18.20 19.93 -21.99
C GLN A 249 17.71 21.36 -21.76
N ASP A 250 16.77 21.57 -20.81
CA ASP A 250 16.20 22.87 -20.44
C ASP A 250 17.02 23.61 -19.35
N ARG A 251 18.18 23.07 -18.92
CA ARG A 251 19.12 23.66 -17.98
C ARG A 251 20.40 24.13 -18.64
#